data_d563d40e4bffd90a9d31392e94d5c7e2
#
_entry.id   d563d40e4bffd90a9d31392e94d5c7e2
#
_cell.length_a   1.000
_cell.length_b   1.000
_cell.length_c   1.000
_cell.angle_alpha   90.00
_cell.angle_beta   90.00
_cell.angle_gamma   90.00
#
_symmetry.space_group_name_H-M   'P 1'
#
loop_
_entity.id
_entity.type
_entity.pdbx_description
1 polymer ?
#
loop_
_entity_poly.entity_id
_entity_poly.type
_entity_poly.pdbx_seq_one_letter_code
_entity_poly.pdbx_strand_id
1 'polypeptide(L)'
;MHNILITHIHKLVQVREQALDFIGGRAMGNLPELENAYLVITNGLISDFGLMDNLPSDLIASTTLNASGRLVLPSFVDSHTHLVFADTREEEFVMKLKGATYQQIAASGGGILNSARKLQQASEDELFEKALTRVSEIIATGTGAVEIKSGYGLTTKDELKMLRVARRLGEQTPLTVKTTLLGAHAVPQNKSKEKYIEEVIQEMIPAAAEQKLADYVDVFCETGFFTPEETERIMEAGKQYGL
;
A
#
# COMPACT_ATOMS: atom_id res chain seq x y z
N MET A 1 -3.61 -21.50 23.44
CA MET A 1 -4.31 -20.31 22.92
C MET A 1 -3.50 -19.10 23.29
N HIS A 2 -3.20 -18.24 22.35
CA HIS A 2 -2.48 -17.00 22.64
C HIS A 2 -3.50 -15.87 22.78
N ASN A 3 -3.70 -15.41 24.02
CA ASN A 3 -4.66 -14.36 24.34
C ASN A 3 -3.90 -13.13 24.83
N ILE A 4 -4.19 -11.98 24.23
CA ILE A 4 -3.69 -10.68 24.67
C ILE A 4 -4.87 -9.92 25.28
N LEU A 5 -4.68 -9.39 26.49
CA LEU A 5 -5.62 -8.49 27.13
C LEU A 5 -4.98 -7.10 27.21
N ILE A 6 -5.66 -6.10 26.66
CA ILE A 6 -5.28 -4.69 26.80
C ILE A 6 -6.26 -4.06 27.78
N THR A 7 -5.74 -3.49 28.88
CA THR A 7 -6.55 -2.94 29.98
C THR A 7 -6.38 -1.44 30.13
N HIS A 8 -7.33 -0.80 30.81
CA HIS A 8 -7.30 0.63 31.16
C HIS A 8 -7.06 1.54 29.95
N ILE A 9 -7.60 1.13 28.80
CA ILE A 9 -7.54 1.93 27.56
C ILE A 9 -8.25 3.24 27.84
N HIS A 10 -7.54 4.40 27.73
CA HIS A 10 -8.16 5.70 27.95
C HIS A 10 -9.34 5.91 27.00
N LYS A 11 -9.14 5.66 25.70
CA LYS A 11 -10.20 5.60 24.70
C LYS A 11 -9.93 4.49 23.70
N LEU A 12 -10.87 3.57 23.58
CA LEU A 12 -10.93 2.59 22.50
C LEU A 12 -11.78 3.20 21.37
N VAL A 13 -11.15 3.50 20.25
CA VAL A 13 -11.73 4.29 19.14
C VAL A 13 -12.18 3.39 18.00
N GLN A 14 -13.20 3.81 17.27
CA GLN A 14 -13.85 3.07 16.16
C GLN A 14 -14.60 1.82 16.62
N VAL A 15 -15.18 1.87 17.80
CA VAL A 15 -16.01 0.79 18.32
C VAL A 15 -17.36 0.79 17.58
N ARG A 16 -17.65 -0.29 16.85
CA ARG A 16 -18.89 -0.44 16.11
C ARG A 16 -19.45 -1.84 16.31
N GLU A 17 -20.76 -1.93 16.59
CA GLU A 17 -21.46 -3.20 16.70
C GLU A 17 -21.66 -3.87 15.34
N GLN A 18 -21.74 -3.07 14.27
CA GLN A 18 -21.92 -3.56 12.91
C GLN A 18 -20.82 -3.02 12.01
N ALA A 19 -20.26 -3.90 11.18
CA ALA A 19 -19.37 -3.50 10.12
C ALA A 19 -20.11 -2.64 9.09
N LEU A 20 -19.46 -1.57 8.64
CA LEU A 20 -19.94 -0.73 7.55
C LEU A 20 -19.00 -0.91 6.36
N ASP A 21 -19.56 -1.03 5.16
CA ASP A 21 -18.78 -1.18 3.93
C ASP A 21 -17.94 0.10 3.67
N PHE A 22 -18.52 1.26 3.93
CA PHE A 22 -17.82 2.54 3.85
C PHE A 22 -18.49 3.60 4.70
N ILE A 23 -17.73 4.66 5.02
CA ILE A 23 -18.24 5.86 5.67
C ILE A 23 -17.78 7.05 4.83
N GLY A 24 -18.73 7.86 4.35
CA GLY A 24 -18.43 8.98 3.46
C GLY A 24 -18.76 10.36 4.06
N GLY A 25 -18.11 11.38 3.49
CA GLY A 25 -18.39 12.78 3.79
C GLY A 25 -18.22 13.14 5.27
N ARG A 26 -19.15 13.92 5.82
CA ARG A 26 -19.09 14.40 7.22
C ARG A 26 -19.16 13.28 8.26
N ALA A 27 -19.74 12.13 7.91
CA ALA A 27 -19.83 10.98 8.82
C ALA A 27 -18.44 10.38 9.16
N MET A 28 -17.41 10.61 8.33
CA MET A 28 -16.03 10.21 8.60
C MET A 28 -15.46 10.84 9.88
N GLY A 29 -15.98 12.02 10.29
CA GLY A 29 -15.58 12.68 11.54
C GLY A 29 -16.24 12.08 12.79
N ASN A 30 -17.18 11.15 12.65
CA ASN A 30 -17.82 10.48 13.78
C ASN A 30 -17.08 9.20 14.13
N LEU A 31 -16.28 9.25 15.20
CA LEU A 31 -15.48 8.14 15.70
C LEU A 31 -16.11 7.62 17.01
N PRO A 32 -16.97 6.60 16.95
CA PRO A 32 -17.54 6.03 18.18
C PRO A 32 -16.42 5.46 19.05
N GLU A 33 -16.50 5.71 20.36
CA GLU A 33 -15.46 5.37 21.32
C GLU A 33 -16.02 4.84 22.64
N LEU A 34 -15.20 4.06 23.37
CA LEU A 34 -15.42 3.70 24.78
C LEU A 34 -14.28 4.28 25.61
N GLU A 35 -14.62 4.94 26.71
CA GLU A 35 -13.65 5.40 27.72
C GLU A 35 -13.42 4.34 28.79
N ASN A 36 -12.21 4.30 29.35
CA ASN A 36 -11.79 3.32 30.35
C ASN A 36 -12.16 1.88 29.94
N ALA A 37 -11.63 1.47 28.79
CA ALA A 37 -12.02 0.22 28.13
C ALA A 37 -10.98 -0.88 28.28
N TYR A 38 -11.41 -2.13 27.97
CA TYR A 38 -10.53 -3.27 27.72
C TYR A 38 -10.74 -3.81 26.30
N LEU A 39 -9.75 -4.52 25.81
CA LEU A 39 -9.79 -5.24 24.53
C LEU A 39 -9.12 -6.60 24.68
N VAL A 40 -9.77 -7.65 24.20
CA VAL A 40 -9.25 -9.03 24.19
C VAL A 40 -8.99 -9.47 22.78
N ILE A 41 -7.79 -9.97 22.52
CA ILE A 41 -7.38 -10.54 21.24
C ILE A 41 -7.07 -12.02 21.45
N THR A 42 -7.79 -12.90 20.76
CA THR A 42 -7.61 -14.35 20.83
C THR A 42 -7.20 -14.88 19.47
N ASN A 43 -6.03 -15.51 19.39
CA ASN A 43 -5.50 -16.06 18.12
C ASN A 43 -5.49 -15.05 16.96
N GLY A 44 -5.13 -13.78 17.25
CA GLY A 44 -5.03 -12.71 16.25
C GLY A 44 -6.34 -12.01 15.90
N LEU A 45 -7.46 -12.38 16.51
CA LEU A 45 -8.77 -11.76 16.29
C LEU A 45 -9.27 -11.06 17.56
N ILE A 46 -9.94 -9.94 17.41
CA ILE A 46 -10.67 -9.29 18.52
C ILE A 46 -11.80 -10.23 18.91
N SER A 47 -11.76 -10.74 20.15
CA SER A 47 -12.74 -11.68 20.68
C SER A 47 -13.72 -11.05 21.66
N ASP A 48 -13.30 -9.97 22.34
CA ASP A 48 -14.14 -9.23 23.27
C ASP A 48 -13.60 -7.82 23.51
N PHE A 49 -14.47 -6.90 23.89
CA PHE A 49 -14.12 -5.55 24.34
C PHE A 49 -15.26 -4.95 25.15
N GLY A 50 -14.97 -3.98 26.00
CA GLY A 50 -15.98 -3.30 26.79
C GLY A 50 -15.38 -2.32 27.78
N LEU A 51 -16.23 -1.80 28.68
CA LEU A 51 -15.77 -0.97 29.80
C LEU A 51 -15.01 -1.81 30.81
N MET A 52 -13.98 -1.27 31.45
CA MET A 52 -13.18 -1.96 32.47
C MET A 52 -14.02 -2.56 33.58
N ASP A 53 -15.12 -1.89 33.97
CA ASP A 53 -16.03 -2.36 35.03
C ASP A 53 -16.75 -3.67 34.65
N ASN A 54 -16.81 -3.99 33.37
CA ASN A 54 -17.43 -5.21 32.82
C ASN A 54 -16.40 -6.30 32.46
N LEU A 55 -15.10 -6.09 32.75
CA LEU A 55 -14.07 -7.07 32.44
C LEU A 55 -14.35 -8.37 33.22
N PRO A 56 -14.50 -9.55 32.54
CA PRO A 56 -14.69 -10.81 33.19
C PRO A 56 -13.56 -11.15 34.18
N SER A 57 -13.90 -11.44 35.41
CA SER A 57 -12.92 -11.71 36.49
C SER A 57 -12.16 -13.03 36.31
N ASP A 58 -12.70 -13.93 35.49
CA ASP A 58 -12.14 -15.25 35.19
C ASP A 58 -11.35 -15.28 33.86
N LEU A 59 -11.19 -14.15 33.22
CA LEU A 59 -10.45 -14.04 31.96
C LEU A 59 -8.95 -14.26 32.19
N ILE A 60 -8.41 -15.32 31.57
CA ILE A 60 -6.99 -15.65 31.60
C ILE A 60 -6.35 -15.19 30.30
N ALA A 61 -5.38 -14.29 30.36
CA ALA A 61 -4.58 -13.84 29.23
C ALA A 61 -3.12 -14.30 29.35
N SER A 62 -2.53 -14.70 28.23
CA SER A 62 -1.11 -15.03 28.17
C SER A 62 -0.22 -13.78 28.21
N THR A 63 -0.76 -12.65 27.79
CA THR A 63 -0.09 -11.34 27.83
C THR A 63 -1.11 -10.26 28.23
N THR A 64 -0.74 -9.42 29.19
CA THR A 64 -1.55 -8.27 29.59
C THR A 64 -0.77 -6.97 29.35
N LEU A 65 -1.38 -6.01 28.64
CA LEU A 65 -0.84 -4.70 28.37
C LEU A 65 -1.70 -3.63 29.06
N ASN A 66 -1.08 -2.79 29.87
CA ASN A 66 -1.75 -1.64 30.46
C ASN A 66 -1.65 -0.43 29.52
N ALA A 67 -2.78 0.07 29.04
CA ALA A 67 -2.89 1.21 28.14
C ALA A 67 -3.42 2.48 28.83
N SER A 68 -3.16 2.65 30.14
CA SER A 68 -3.55 3.84 30.90
C SER A 68 -3.03 5.11 30.23
N GLY A 69 -3.93 6.07 29.99
CA GLY A 69 -3.62 7.34 29.31
C GLY A 69 -3.37 7.22 27.81
N ARG A 70 -3.57 6.05 27.20
CA ARG A 70 -3.33 5.80 25.76
C ARG A 70 -4.65 5.60 25.03
N LEU A 71 -4.63 5.99 23.74
CA LEU A 71 -5.68 5.64 22.78
C LEU A 71 -5.34 4.29 22.13
N VAL A 72 -6.36 3.48 21.89
CA VAL A 72 -6.26 2.29 21.05
C VAL A 72 -7.23 2.45 19.89
N LEU A 73 -6.75 2.30 18.68
CA LEU A 73 -7.49 2.49 17.44
C LEU A 73 -7.05 1.43 16.41
N PRO A 74 -7.85 1.19 15.36
CA PRO A 74 -7.41 0.34 14.25
C PRO A 74 -6.11 0.85 13.65
N SER A 75 -5.28 -0.06 13.12
CA SER A 75 -4.06 0.32 12.40
C SER A 75 -4.39 1.21 11.18
N PHE A 76 -3.44 2.02 10.76
CA PHE A 76 -3.60 2.85 9.56
C PHE A 76 -3.61 2.00 8.29
N VAL A 77 -4.35 2.48 7.30
CA VAL A 77 -4.37 1.94 5.94
C VAL A 77 -3.80 3.00 5.02
N ASP A 78 -2.69 2.69 4.35
CA ASP A 78 -2.11 3.55 3.32
C ASP A 78 -2.51 3.04 1.94
N SER A 79 -3.42 3.75 1.29
CA SER A 79 -4.06 3.35 0.04
C SER A 79 -3.29 3.77 -1.22
N HIS A 80 -2.08 4.31 -1.11
CA HIS A 80 -1.30 4.71 -2.28
C HIS A 80 0.19 4.75 -1.97
N THR A 81 0.89 3.64 -2.19
CA THR A 81 2.34 3.58 -2.00
C THR A 81 3.06 3.02 -3.22
N HIS A 82 4.34 3.41 -3.38
CA HIS A 82 5.31 2.75 -4.24
C HIS A 82 6.42 2.15 -3.39
N LEU A 83 6.08 1.19 -2.53
CA LEU A 83 7.01 0.64 -1.53
C LEU A 83 8.15 -0.17 -2.15
N VAL A 84 7.90 -0.76 -3.34
CA VAL A 84 8.88 -1.52 -4.10
C VAL A 84 9.59 -0.62 -5.11
N PHE A 85 10.82 -0.21 -4.80
CA PHE A 85 11.69 0.55 -5.69
C PHE A 85 13.17 0.24 -5.43
N ALA A 86 14.01 0.40 -6.44
CA ALA A 86 15.40 -0.01 -6.38
C ALA A 86 16.29 0.94 -5.59
N ASP A 87 16.01 2.25 -5.67
CA ASP A 87 16.88 3.29 -5.08
C ASP A 87 16.08 4.58 -4.84
N THR A 88 16.52 5.34 -3.86
CA THR A 88 15.93 6.62 -3.48
C THR A 88 16.35 7.73 -4.45
N ARG A 89 15.77 8.91 -4.29
CA ARG A 89 15.96 10.05 -5.19
C ARG A 89 16.43 11.30 -4.44
N GLU A 90 17.27 11.13 -3.41
CA GLU A 90 17.76 12.23 -2.57
C GLU A 90 18.55 13.27 -3.37
N GLU A 91 19.36 12.83 -4.34
CA GLU A 91 20.11 13.76 -5.20
C GLU A 91 19.19 14.68 -6.00
N GLU A 92 18.10 14.12 -6.54
CA GLU A 92 17.08 14.91 -7.24
C GLU A 92 16.36 15.87 -6.29
N PHE A 93 16.09 15.45 -5.07
CA PHE A 93 15.52 16.30 -4.04
C PHE A 93 16.44 17.46 -3.69
N VAL A 94 17.73 17.20 -3.52
CA VAL A 94 18.76 18.25 -3.31
C VAL A 94 18.84 19.20 -4.49
N MET A 95 18.78 18.70 -5.73
CA MET A 95 18.74 19.54 -6.92
C MET A 95 17.52 20.46 -6.93
N LYS A 96 16.35 19.93 -6.55
CA LYS A 96 15.10 20.68 -6.44
C LYS A 96 15.18 21.78 -5.37
N LEU A 97 15.76 21.48 -4.21
CA LEU A 97 16.02 22.47 -3.16
C LEU A 97 16.98 23.60 -3.61
N LYS A 98 17.91 23.29 -4.52
CA LYS A 98 18.82 24.26 -5.15
C LYS A 98 18.16 25.04 -6.29
N GLY A 99 16.86 24.84 -6.55
CA GLY A 99 16.11 25.58 -7.57
C GLY A 99 16.10 24.94 -8.97
N ALA A 100 16.57 23.70 -9.12
CA ALA A 100 16.53 23.01 -10.39
C ALA A 100 15.05 22.73 -10.80
N THR A 101 14.73 22.96 -12.07
CA THR A 101 13.43 22.61 -12.62
C THR A 101 13.33 21.09 -12.87
N TYR A 102 12.10 20.59 -12.99
CA TYR A 102 11.87 19.18 -13.37
C TYR A 102 12.59 18.80 -14.66
N GLN A 103 12.59 19.69 -15.65
CA GLN A 103 13.27 19.49 -16.94
C GLN A 103 14.80 19.37 -16.78
N GLN A 104 15.40 20.19 -15.91
CA GLN A 104 16.84 20.13 -15.63
C GLN A 104 17.20 18.83 -14.90
N ILE A 105 16.38 18.37 -13.95
CA ILE A 105 16.57 17.09 -13.26
C ILE A 105 16.43 15.93 -14.26
N ALA A 106 15.42 15.95 -15.12
CA ALA A 106 15.26 14.94 -16.16
C ALA A 106 16.44 14.93 -17.17
N ALA A 107 16.93 16.09 -17.59
CA ALA A 107 18.08 16.22 -18.48
C ALA A 107 19.39 15.71 -17.85
N SER A 108 19.54 15.80 -16.51
CA SER A 108 20.69 15.23 -15.78
C SER A 108 20.59 13.70 -15.57
N GLY A 109 19.57 13.05 -16.17
CA GLY A 109 19.37 11.61 -16.05
C GLY A 109 18.53 11.17 -14.87
N GLY A 110 17.87 12.09 -14.18
CA GLY A 110 16.93 11.83 -13.09
C GLY A 110 15.50 11.52 -13.58
N GLY A 111 14.57 11.50 -12.63
CA GLY A 111 13.15 11.26 -12.89
C GLY A 111 12.77 9.79 -12.93
N ILE A 112 11.50 9.55 -13.33
CA ILE A 112 10.93 8.20 -13.34
C ILE A 112 11.70 7.22 -14.23
N LEU A 113 12.26 7.68 -15.34
CA LEU A 113 13.04 6.83 -16.24
C LEU A 113 14.37 6.35 -15.63
N ASN A 114 14.98 7.15 -14.74
CA ASN A 114 16.14 6.72 -13.97
C ASN A 114 15.75 5.65 -12.94
N SER A 115 14.66 5.86 -12.22
CA SER A 115 14.12 4.86 -11.29
C SER A 115 13.80 3.55 -12.01
N ALA A 116 13.20 3.61 -13.19
CA ALA A 116 12.89 2.44 -14.00
C ALA A 116 14.17 1.69 -14.41
N ARG A 117 15.18 2.39 -14.91
CA ARG A 117 16.47 1.75 -15.29
C ARG A 117 17.12 1.04 -14.12
N LYS A 118 17.17 1.65 -12.94
CA LYS A 118 17.70 1.03 -11.72
C LYS A 118 16.89 -0.20 -11.31
N LEU A 119 15.56 -0.11 -11.36
CA LEU A 119 14.66 -1.22 -11.05
C LEU A 119 14.81 -2.39 -12.01
N GLN A 120 14.94 -2.13 -13.31
CA GLN A 120 15.15 -3.16 -14.33
C GLN A 120 16.43 -3.97 -14.10
N GLN A 121 17.47 -3.33 -13.56
CA GLN A 121 18.75 -3.96 -13.23
C GLN A 121 18.75 -4.73 -11.91
N ALA A 122 17.90 -4.37 -10.98
CA ALA A 122 17.81 -5.01 -9.67
C ALA A 122 17.11 -6.37 -9.75
N SER A 123 17.59 -7.33 -8.98
CA SER A 123 16.94 -8.64 -8.81
C SER A 123 15.68 -8.52 -7.92
N GLU A 124 14.82 -9.55 -7.96
CA GLU A 124 13.65 -9.63 -7.08
C GLU A 124 14.06 -9.66 -5.59
N ASP A 125 15.13 -10.37 -5.26
CA ASP A 125 15.62 -10.45 -3.88
C ASP A 125 16.18 -9.14 -3.38
N GLU A 126 16.94 -8.41 -4.19
CA GLU A 126 17.40 -7.06 -3.82
C GLU A 126 16.26 -6.08 -3.59
N LEU A 127 15.23 -6.11 -4.44
CA LEU A 127 14.03 -5.29 -4.29
C LEU A 127 13.26 -5.67 -3.02
N PHE A 128 13.15 -6.96 -2.75
CA PHE A 128 12.46 -7.48 -1.56
C PHE A 128 13.16 -7.03 -0.27
N GLU A 129 14.47 -7.24 -0.15
CA GLU A 129 15.24 -6.87 1.06
C GLU A 129 15.16 -5.36 1.35
N LYS A 130 15.29 -4.54 0.31
CA LYS A 130 15.14 -3.09 0.45
C LYS A 130 13.71 -2.69 0.87
N ALA A 131 12.70 -3.34 0.30
CA ALA A 131 11.31 -3.08 0.64
C ALA A 131 10.96 -3.57 2.05
N LEU A 132 11.53 -4.69 2.51
CA LEU A 132 11.33 -5.23 3.85
C LEU A 132 11.76 -4.25 4.95
N THR A 133 12.86 -3.51 4.74
CA THR A 133 13.26 -2.43 5.65
C THR A 133 12.17 -1.36 5.77
N ARG A 134 11.61 -0.90 4.65
CA ARG A 134 10.52 0.10 4.61
C ARG A 134 9.24 -0.43 5.25
N VAL A 135 8.92 -1.72 5.03
CA VAL A 135 7.79 -2.38 5.71
C VAL A 135 7.95 -2.30 7.22
N SER A 136 9.14 -2.57 7.75
CA SER A 136 9.41 -2.48 9.18
C SER A 136 9.19 -1.07 9.72
N GLU A 137 9.61 -0.04 8.97
CA GLU A 137 9.43 1.36 9.33
C GLU A 137 7.94 1.77 9.37
N ILE A 138 7.15 1.40 8.36
CA ILE A 138 5.72 1.77 8.32
C ILE A 138 4.91 1.01 9.37
N ILE A 139 5.25 -0.25 9.68
CA ILE A 139 4.63 -0.99 10.78
C ILE A 139 4.94 -0.31 12.12
N ALA A 140 6.18 0.12 12.34
CA ALA A 140 6.57 0.83 13.56
C ALA A 140 5.81 2.15 13.77
N THR A 141 5.31 2.77 12.68
CA THR A 141 4.47 3.98 12.72
C THR A 141 2.97 3.70 12.77
N GLY A 142 2.57 2.42 12.84
CA GLY A 142 1.19 2.00 13.05
C GLY A 142 0.41 1.62 11.78
N THR A 143 1.08 1.49 10.62
CA THR A 143 0.44 1.01 9.39
C THR A 143 0.25 -0.49 9.43
N GLY A 144 -0.98 -0.97 9.25
CA GLY A 144 -1.35 -2.39 9.22
C GLY A 144 -1.78 -2.90 7.84
N ALA A 145 -2.11 -1.99 6.92
CA ALA A 145 -2.46 -2.34 5.55
C ALA A 145 -1.94 -1.29 4.56
N VAL A 146 -1.50 -1.75 3.39
CA VAL A 146 -1.01 -0.88 2.32
C VAL A 146 -1.48 -1.35 0.95
N GLU A 147 -1.69 -0.40 0.06
CA GLU A 147 -1.73 -0.65 -1.37
C GLU A 147 -0.34 -0.38 -1.95
N ILE A 148 0.25 -1.38 -2.59
CA ILE A 148 1.56 -1.27 -3.25
C ILE A 148 1.34 -1.26 -4.76
N LYS A 149 1.63 -0.13 -5.39
CA LYS A 149 1.56 0.04 -6.83
C LYS A 149 2.90 -0.31 -7.48
N SER A 150 2.85 -0.96 -8.64
CA SER A 150 3.98 -1.04 -9.57
C SER A 150 4.23 0.33 -10.24
N GLY A 151 4.79 0.38 -11.43
CA GLY A 151 4.91 1.63 -12.19
C GLY A 151 6.33 2.15 -12.40
N TYR A 152 7.33 1.44 -11.89
CA TYR A 152 8.73 1.71 -12.18
C TYR A 152 9.39 0.63 -13.04
N GLY A 153 8.63 -0.37 -13.49
CA GLY A 153 9.12 -1.40 -14.41
C GLY A 153 9.21 -0.90 -15.85
N LEU A 154 8.14 -0.27 -16.33
CA LEU A 154 7.93 0.24 -17.69
C LEU A 154 8.13 -0.81 -18.80
N THR A 155 8.09 -2.08 -18.43
CA THR A 155 8.05 -3.26 -19.30
C THR A 155 7.17 -4.31 -18.64
N THR A 156 6.55 -5.18 -19.42
CA THR A 156 5.74 -6.29 -18.89
C THR A 156 6.51 -7.10 -17.86
N LYS A 157 7.75 -7.51 -18.17
CA LYS A 157 8.61 -8.29 -17.28
C LYS A 157 8.85 -7.60 -15.93
N ASP A 158 9.16 -6.31 -15.95
CA ASP A 158 9.62 -5.59 -14.76
C ASP A 158 8.45 -5.07 -13.92
N GLU A 159 7.30 -4.74 -14.52
CA GLU A 159 6.06 -4.48 -13.79
C GLU A 159 5.61 -5.73 -13.01
N LEU A 160 5.61 -6.90 -13.66
CA LEU A 160 5.29 -8.16 -12.99
C LEU A 160 6.32 -8.52 -11.90
N LYS A 161 7.60 -8.19 -12.10
CA LYS A 161 8.65 -8.34 -11.07
C LYS A 161 8.29 -7.53 -9.82
N MET A 162 7.89 -6.27 -9.97
CA MET A 162 7.46 -5.43 -8.84
C MET A 162 6.26 -6.03 -8.11
N LEU A 163 5.25 -6.49 -8.85
CA LEU A 163 4.06 -7.10 -8.27
C LEU A 163 4.38 -8.39 -7.50
N ARG A 164 5.29 -9.25 -8.03
CA ARG A 164 5.74 -10.46 -7.31
C ARG A 164 6.42 -10.10 -5.99
N VAL A 165 7.28 -9.08 -5.98
CA VAL A 165 7.91 -8.59 -4.75
C VAL A 165 6.85 -8.06 -3.77
N ALA A 166 5.86 -7.30 -4.25
CA ALA A 166 4.78 -6.79 -3.40
C ALA A 166 3.93 -7.93 -2.80
N ARG A 167 3.59 -8.97 -3.56
CA ARG A 167 2.90 -10.16 -3.04
C ARG A 167 3.73 -10.88 -1.97
N ARG A 168 5.03 -11.10 -2.25
CA ARG A 168 5.96 -11.72 -1.30
C ARG A 168 6.03 -10.96 0.02
N LEU A 169 5.99 -9.63 0.01
CA LEU A 169 5.92 -8.82 1.23
C LEU A 169 4.67 -9.13 2.05
N GLY A 170 3.50 -9.22 1.41
CA GLY A 170 2.26 -9.60 2.09
C GLY A 170 2.26 -11.02 2.65
N GLU A 171 2.96 -11.95 2.00
CA GLU A 171 3.08 -13.33 2.47
C GLU A 171 4.08 -13.51 3.62
N GLN A 172 5.13 -12.68 3.68
CA GLN A 172 6.24 -12.85 4.62
C GLN A 172 6.25 -11.84 5.77
N THR A 173 5.27 -10.93 5.83
CA THR A 173 5.16 -9.93 6.89
C THR A 173 3.74 -9.90 7.46
N PRO A 174 3.51 -9.33 8.65
CA PRO A 174 2.16 -9.18 9.18
C PRO A 174 1.32 -8.09 8.49
N LEU A 175 1.89 -7.40 7.50
CA LEU A 175 1.23 -6.32 6.79
C LEU A 175 0.19 -6.86 5.79
N THR A 176 -1.02 -6.35 5.83
CA THR A 176 -2.01 -6.62 4.77
C THR A 176 -1.63 -5.85 3.52
N VAL A 177 -1.33 -6.56 2.44
CA VAL A 177 -0.91 -5.94 1.17
C VAL A 177 -1.97 -6.15 0.11
N LYS A 178 -2.37 -5.04 -0.54
CA LYS A 178 -3.08 -5.02 -1.82
C LYS A 178 -2.11 -4.57 -2.89
N THR A 179 -2.19 -5.17 -4.06
CA THR A 179 -1.27 -4.90 -5.17
C THR A 179 -2.00 -4.29 -6.35
N THR A 180 -1.43 -3.25 -6.93
CA THR A 180 -2.00 -2.52 -8.06
C THR A 180 -1.02 -2.48 -9.23
N LEU A 181 -1.45 -2.96 -10.39
CA LEU A 181 -0.71 -2.78 -11.62
C LEU A 181 -0.85 -1.32 -12.10
N LEU A 182 0.24 -0.56 -12.07
CA LEU A 182 0.33 0.80 -12.60
C LEU A 182 1.31 0.84 -13.80
N GLY A 183 1.13 -0.05 -14.77
CA GLY A 183 1.94 -0.04 -16.00
C GLY A 183 1.88 1.31 -16.71
N ALA A 184 0.71 1.94 -16.72
CA ALA A 184 0.48 3.27 -17.28
C ALA A 184 0.90 4.41 -16.31
N HIS A 185 2.13 4.38 -15.80
CA HIS A 185 2.71 5.43 -14.94
C HIS A 185 3.54 6.44 -15.74
N ALA A 186 4.30 5.97 -16.72
CA ALA A 186 5.03 6.80 -17.69
C ALA A 186 5.28 6.01 -18.96
N VAL A 187 5.59 6.70 -20.05
CA VAL A 187 5.92 6.08 -21.33
C VAL A 187 7.43 5.91 -21.44
N PRO A 188 7.96 4.69 -21.70
CA PRO A 188 9.39 4.48 -21.90
C PRO A 188 9.87 5.19 -23.20
N GLN A 189 11.11 5.70 -23.19
CA GLN A 189 11.64 6.49 -24.31
C GLN A 189 11.74 5.74 -25.65
N ASN A 190 11.83 4.43 -25.61
CA ASN A 190 12.03 3.57 -26.79
C ASN A 190 10.72 3.12 -27.45
N LYS A 191 9.56 3.58 -26.98
CA LYS A 191 8.24 3.21 -27.51
C LYS A 191 7.39 4.44 -27.76
N SER A 192 6.52 4.39 -28.77
CA SER A 192 5.44 5.37 -28.89
C SER A 192 4.40 5.09 -27.80
N LYS A 193 3.70 6.15 -27.38
CA LYS A 193 2.67 6.08 -26.35
C LYS A 193 1.58 5.04 -26.68
N GLU A 194 1.08 5.05 -27.90
CA GLU A 194 0.05 4.10 -28.34
C GLU A 194 0.53 2.65 -28.25
N LYS A 195 1.73 2.34 -28.73
CA LYS A 195 2.29 0.99 -28.60
C LYS A 195 2.49 0.56 -27.16
N TYR A 196 2.80 1.52 -26.28
CA TYR A 196 2.95 1.21 -24.87
C TYR A 196 1.60 0.96 -24.20
N ILE A 197 0.56 1.72 -24.55
CA ILE A 197 -0.82 1.45 -24.08
C ILE A 197 -1.28 0.06 -24.55
N GLU A 198 -1.00 -0.30 -25.80
CA GLU A 198 -1.29 -1.65 -26.31
C GLU A 198 -0.56 -2.74 -25.49
N GLU A 199 0.71 -2.55 -25.13
CA GLU A 199 1.45 -3.47 -24.27
C GLU A 199 0.82 -3.58 -22.88
N VAL A 200 0.41 -2.45 -22.27
CA VAL A 200 -0.30 -2.48 -20.97
C VAL A 200 -1.57 -3.30 -21.08
N ILE A 201 -2.38 -3.08 -22.12
CA ILE A 201 -3.67 -3.74 -22.32
C ILE A 201 -3.53 -5.21 -22.73
N GLN A 202 -2.63 -5.52 -23.66
CA GLN A 202 -2.56 -6.84 -24.29
C GLN A 202 -1.59 -7.80 -23.57
N GLU A 203 -0.65 -7.27 -22.80
CA GLU A 203 0.38 -8.09 -22.15
C GLU A 203 0.38 -7.95 -20.63
N MET A 204 0.48 -6.71 -20.09
CA MET A 204 0.66 -6.51 -18.65
C MET A 204 -0.58 -6.91 -17.86
N ILE A 205 -1.76 -6.42 -18.24
CA ILE A 205 -3.03 -6.70 -17.55
C ILE A 205 -3.34 -8.19 -17.57
N PRO A 206 -3.37 -8.89 -18.74
CA PRO A 206 -3.60 -10.32 -18.77
C PRO A 206 -2.62 -11.11 -17.91
N ALA A 207 -1.32 -10.82 -18.05
CA ALA A 207 -0.29 -11.56 -17.32
C ALA A 207 -0.36 -11.34 -15.81
N ALA A 208 -0.69 -10.12 -15.35
CA ALA A 208 -0.88 -9.83 -13.94
C ALA A 208 -2.11 -10.54 -13.36
N ALA A 209 -3.20 -10.60 -14.11
CA ALA A 209 -4.42 -11.29 -13.72
C ALA A 209 -4.25 -12.81 -13.69
N GLU A 210 -3.72 -13.41 -14.76
CA GLU A 210 -3.48 -14.86 -14.86
C GLU A 210 -2.57 -15.37 -13.74
N GLN A 211 -1.52 -14.62 -13.40
CA GLN A 211 -0.61 -14.93 -12.31
C GLN A 211 -1.12 -14.50 -10.93
N LYS A 212 -2.31 -13.89 -10.84
CA LYS A 212 -2.92 -13.37 -9.60
C LYS A 212 -2.00 -12.40 -8.85
N LEU A 213 -1.26 -11.59 -9.59
CA LEU A 213 -0.28 -10.65 -9.03
C LEU A 213 -0.87 -9.29 -8.69
N ALA A 214 -1.99 -8.90 -9.31
CA ALA A 214 -2.66 -7.62 -9.04
C ALA A 214 -4.07 -7.85 -8.48
N ASP A 215 -4.48 -7.00 -7.54
CA ASP A 215 -5.86 -6.86 -7.08
C ASP A 215 -6.59 -5.77 -7.88
N TYR A 216 -5.83 -4.77 -8.36
CA TYR A 216 -6.36 -3.59 -9.05
C TYR A 216 -5.46 -3.19 -10.22
N VAL A 217 -5.99 -2.38 -11.11
CA VAL A 217 -5.27 -1.61 -12.13
C VAL A 217 -5.45 -0.12 -11.88
N ASP A 218 -4.41 0.67 -12.17
CA ASP A 218 -4.43 2.13 -12.04
C ASP A 218 -3.73 2.78 -13.22
N VAL A 219 -4.00 4.07 -13.46
CA VAL A 219 -3.46 4.87 -14.55
C VAL A 219 -3.09 6.26 -14.05
N PHE A 220 -1.89 6.73 -14.35
CA PHE A 220 -1.49 8.10 -14.07
C PHE A 220 -2.11 9.06 -15.10
N CYS A 221 -3.40 9.36 -14.90
CA CYS A 221 -4.19 10.28 -15.71
C CYS A 221 -3.83 11.73 -15.35
N GLU A 222 -2.86 12.31 -16.03
CA GLU A 222 -2.36 13.65 -15.75
C GLU A 222 -1.87 14.32 -17.04
N THR A 223 -1.91 15.66 -17.07
CA THR A 223 -1.41 16.45 -18.22
C THR A 223 0.03 16.08 -18.55
N GLY A 224 0.27 15.69 -19.81
CA GLY A 224 1.58 15.22 -20.27
C GLY A 224 1.87 13.74 -20.06
N PHE A 225 0.99 13.00 -19.39
CA PHE A 225 1.05 11.54 -19.22
C PHE A 225 -0.10 10.85 -19.98
N PHE A 226 -1.10 10.31 -19.30
CA PHE A 226 -2.22 9.63 -19.97
C PHE A 226 -3.48 10.49 -19.92
N THR A 227 -4.23 10.50 -21.03
CA THR A 227 -5.49 11.23 -21.14
C THR A 227 -6.66 10.47 -20.50
N PRO A 228 -7.81 11.13 -20.25
CA PRO A 228 -9.00 10.42 -19.78
C PRO A 228 -9.43 9.29 -20.70
N GLU A 229 -9.37 9.47 -22.02
CA GLU A 229 -9.78 8.46 -23.02
C GLU A 229 -8.80 7.26 -23.01
N GLU A 230 -7.50 7.52 -22.87
CA GLU A 230 -6.49 6.46 -22.73
C GLU A 230 -6.67 5.71 -21.42
N THR A 231 -7.00 6.43 -20.35
CA THR A 231 -7.31 5.86 -19.03
C THR A 231 -8.53 4.96 -19.12
N GLU A 232 -9.62 5.40 -19.73
CA GLU A 232 -10.83 4.60 -19.90
C GLU A 232 -10.55 3.28 -20.64
N ARG A 233 -9.78 3.31 -21.72
CA ARG A 233 -9.37 2.09 -22.47
C ARG A 233 -8.63 1.10 -21.59
N ILE A 234 -7.69 1.56 -20.76
CA ILE A 234 -6.90 0.71 -19.87
C ILE A 234 -7.77 0.14 -18.74
N MET A 235 -8.61 0.98 -18.12
CA MET A 235 -9.51 0.56 -17.05
C MET A 235 -10.55 -0.44 -17.54
N GLU A 236 -11.11 -0.26 -18.74
CA GLU A 236 -12.03 -1.23 -19.34
C GLU A 236 -11.35 -2.58 -19.61
N ALA A 237 -10.08 -2.57 -20.03
CA ALA A 237 -9.31 -3.81 -20.15
C ALA A 237 -9.12 -4.49 -18.79
N GLY A 238 -8.80 -3.74 -17.73
CA GLY A 238 -8.68 -4.27 -16.36
C GLY A 238 -9.96 -4.96 -15.89
N LYS A 239 -11.11 -4.32 -16.08
CA LYS A 239 -12.42 -4.89 -15.73
C LYS A 239 -12.69 -6.25 -16.38
N GLN A 240 -12.25 -6.48 -17.62
CA GLN A 240 -12.43 -7.77 -18.32
C GLN A 240 -11.70 -8.92 -17.61
N TYR A 241 -10.66 -8.61 -16.85
CA TYR A 241 -9.86 -9.57 -16.07
C TYR A 241 -10.19 -9.55 -14.57
N GLY A 242 -11.18 -8.75 -14.15
CA GLY A 242 -11.62 -8.66 -12.76
C GLY A 242 -10.69 -7.82 -11.87
N LEU A 243 -9.92 -6.91 -12.47
CA LEU A 243 -9.05 -5.95 -11.78
C LEU A 243 -9.72 -4.59 -11.61
#